data_fbddc9d9b170fce9ab8614d4ed8468a3
#
_entry.id   fbddc9d9b170fce9ab8614d4ed8468a3
#
_cell.length_a   1.000
_cell.length_b   1.000
_cell.length_c   1.000
_cell.angle_alpha   90.00
_cell.angle_beta   90.00
_cell.angle_gamma   90.00
#
_symmetry.space_group_name_H-M   'P 1'
#
loop_
_entity.id
_entity.type
_entity.pdbx_description
1 polymer ?
#
loop_
_entity_poly.entity_id
_entity_poly.type
_entity_poly.pdbx_seq_one_letter_code
_entity_poly.pdbx_strand_id
1 'polypeptide(L)'
;MADSVKKGVIVEFDFAAMDGAELLFTVTKNFLSALDKIPFDERIEAQHLAGGNYQGALAEYFSIVKTKKTAAKAAKDLAAAFETALNEAVPKAVGASFKNFVAALASKGVKVVIATRANIEAVQSAFDGLLGDNVVLYHETATTYGSVKWDAWRRACAMNKLRNFSTIAVTGSGLGVKSALVAGMGSVAVINPHVAYQDFGGADEVVRELNSAAAKSVLEILRV
;
A
#
# COMPACT_ATOMS: atom_id res chain seq x y z
N MET A 1 -15.80 -25.40 -22.58
CA MET A 1 -14.42 -24.97 -22.31
C MET A 1 -14.40 -24.45 -20.88
N ALA A 2 -13.56 -24.99 -20.00
CA ALA A 2 -13.42 -24.42 -18.65
C ALA A 2 -12.85 -23.02 -18.80
N ASP A 3 -13.56 -21.99 -18.32
CA ASP A 3 -13.04 -20.64 -18.25
C ASP A 3 -11.70 -20.68 -17.51
N SER A 4 -10.62 -20.35 -18.21
CA SER A 4 -9.30 -20.30 -17.58
C SER A 4 -9.37 -19.27 -16.45
N VAL A 5 -9.03 -19.70 -15.24
CA VAL A 5 -9.06 -18.81 -14.07
C VAL A 5 -8.11 -17.64 -14.33
N LYS A 6 -8.67 -16.44 -14.38
CA LYS A 6 -7.92 -15.21 -14.66
C LYS A 6 -6.89 -14.99 -13.53
N LYS A 7 -5.62 -14.89 -13.91
CA LYS A 7 -4.52 -14.54 -12.99
C LYS A 7 -4.52 -13.03 -12.73
N GLY A 8 -4.24 -12.64 -11.50
CA GLY A 8 -4.26 -11.24 -11.10
C GLY A 8 -3.11 -10.83 -10.19
N VAL A 9 -2.82 -9.55 -10.21
CA VAL A 9 -1.93 -8.87 -9.28
C VAL A 9 -2.63 -7.61 -8.78
N ILE A 10 -2.71 -7.43 -7.47
CA ILE A 10 -3.20 -6.20 -6.88
C ILE A 10 -2.01 -5.52 -6.21
N VAL A 11 -1.67 -4.33 -6.68
CA VAL A 11 -0.57 -3.52 -6.14
C VAL A 11 -1.15 -2.48 -5.20
N GLU A 12 -0.74 -2.52 -3.92
CA GLU A 12 -0.95 -1.43 -2.98
C GLU A 12 -0.03 -0.26 -3.37
N PHE A 13 -0.50 0.56 -4.32
CA PHE A 13 0.33 1.57 -4.98
C PHE A 13 0.97 2.55 -4.00
N ASP A 14 0.19 3.02 -3.03
CA ASP A 14 0.62 4.03 -2.07
C ASP A 14 1.83 3.62 -1.22
N PHE A 15 1.99 2.32 -0.92
CA PHE A 15 3.07 1.81 -0.07
C PHE A 15 4.08 0.93 -0.79
N ALA A 16 3.67 0.25 -1.86
CA ALA A 16 4.56 -0.65 -2.60
C ALA A 16 5.33 0.06 -3.72
N ALA A 17 4.81 1.18 -4.25
CA ALA A 17 5.41 1.90 -5.37
C ALA A 17 5.77 3.36 -5.03
N MET A 18 5.14 3.97 -4.02
CA MET A 18 5.25 5.40 -3.69
C MET A 18 6.10 5.72 -2.46
N ASP A 19 6.77 4.78 -1.82
CA ASP A 19 7.40 5.03 -0.51
C ASP A 19 6.45 5.70 0.52
N GLY A 20 5.18 5.29 0.51
CA GLY A 20 4.16 5.88 1.36
C GLY A 20 4.46 5.79 2.85
N ALA A 21 5.29 4.84 3.27
CA ALA A 21 5.75 4.73 4.65
C ALA A 21 6.65 5.92 5.05
N GLU A 22 7.63 6.28 4.21
CA GLU A 22 8.48 7.46 4.44
C GLU A 22 7.66 8.74 4.42
N LEU A 23 6.73 8.83 3.46
CA LEU A 23 5.85 9.99 3.34
C LEU A 23 4.98 10.12 4.60
N LEU A 24 4.37 9.02 5.08
CA LEU A 24 3.55 9.02 6.28
C LEU A 24 4.35 9.39 7.52
N PHE A 25 5.58 8.87 7.66
CA PHE A 25 6.50 9.24 8.72
C PHE A 25 6.77 10.75 8.72
N THR A 26 7.13 11.30 7.57
CA THR A 26 7.46 12.73 7.42
C THR A 26 6.27 13.62 7.74
N VAL A 27 5.08 13.28 7.21
CA VAL A 27 3.84 14.02 7.48
C VAL A 27 3.49 13.94 8.97
N THR A 28 3.58 12.76 9.59
CA THR A 28 3.30 12.56 11.02
C THR A 28 4.24 13.38 11.88
N LYS A 29 5.53 13.37 11.57
CA LYS A 29 6.56 14.14 12.29
C LYS A 29 6.27 15.64 12.27
N ASN A 30 6.01 16.17 11.07
CA ASN A 30 5.71 17.58 10.89
C ASN A 30 4.39 17.97 11.60
N PHE A 31 3.36 17.13 11.46
CA PHE A 31 2.06 17.33 12.07
C PHE A 31 2.15 17.36 13.62
N LEU A 32 2.79 16.37 14.24
CA LEU A 32 2.92 16.28 15.68
C LEU A 32 3.78 17.41 16.24
N SER A 33 4.84 17.79 15.54
CA SER A 33 5.68 18.93 15.92
C SER A 33 4.90 20.26 15.90
N ALA A 34 4.06 20.46 14.87
CA ALA A 34 3.21 21.66 14.77
C ALA A 34 2.06 21.66 15.77
N LEU A 35 1.52 20.50 16.13
CA LEU A 35 0.36 20.37 17.00
C LEU A 35 0.63 20.82 18.45
N ASP A 36 1.73 20.38 19.04
CA ASP A 36 2.10 20.68 20.45
C ASP A 36 3.58 20.38 20.71
N LYS A 37 4.46 20.49 19.71
CA LYS A 37 5.86 20.08 19.75
C LYS A 37 6.04 18.64 20.27
N ILE A 38 5.08 17.76 19.93
CA ILE A 38 5.09 16.37 20.36
C ILE A 38 6.27 15.66 19.70
N PRO A 39 7.16 15.01 20.47
CA PRO A 39 8.32 14.29 19.91
C PRO A 39 7.86 13.18 18.96
N PHE A 40 8.60 12.96 17.88
CA PHE A 40 8.35 11.86 16.96
C PHE A 40 9.61 11.51 16.18
N ASP A 41 9.99 10.25 16.22
CA ASP A 41 11.10 9.65 15.48
C ASP A 41 10.73 8.21 15.05
N GLU A 42 11.64 7.52 14.35
CA GLU A 42 11.41 6.15 13.87
C GLU A 42 11.13 5.16 15.01
N ARG A 43 11.75 5.35 16.17
CA ARG A 43 11.53 4.50 17.34
C ARG A 43 10.11 4.67 17.88
N ILE A 44 9.64 5.90 17.98
CA ILE A 44 8.28 6.22 18.45
C ILE A 44 7.26 5.67 17.46
N GLU A 45 7.49 5.85 16.17
CA GLU A 45 6.66 5.26 15.12
C GLU A 45 6.53 3.74 15.30
N ALA A 46 7.67 3.04 15.34
CA ALA A 46 7.69 1.59 15.45
C ALA A 46 7.02 1.07 16.72
N GLN A 47 7.19 1.77 17.84
CA GLN A 47 6.65 1.36 19.13
C GLN A 47 5.17 1.66 19.32
N HIS A 48 4.68 2.76 18.76
CA HIS A 48 3.36 3.30 19.12
C HIS A 48 2.42 3.47 17.93
N LEU A 49 2.92 3.70 16.70
CA LEU A 49 2.08 4.10 15.57
C LEU A 49 2.02 3.08 14.42
N ALA A 50 2.86 2.04 14.43
CA ALA A 50 2.96 1.07 13.36
C ALA A 50 1.75 0.14 13.17
N GLY A 51 0.79 0.15 14.07
CA GLY A 51 -0.30 -0.84 14.12
C GLY A 51 -1.52 -0.59 13.21
N GLY A 52 -1.50 0.43 12.38
CA GLY A 52 -2.58 0.70 11.40
C GLY A 52 -3.89 1.28 11.98
N ASN A 53 -4.07 1.31 13.28
CA ASN A 53 -5.15 2.04 13.95
C ASN A 53 -4.64 3.36 14.50
N TYR A 54 -4.47 4.33 13.63
CA TYR A 54 -3.88 5.63 14.00
C TYR A 54 -4.64 6.35 15.12
N GLN A 55 -5.96 6.29 15.16
CA GLN A 55 -6.71 6.96 16.23
C GLN A 55 -6.42 6.33 17.60
N GLY A 56 -6.42 5.01 17.71
CA GLY A 56 -6.09 4.30 18.95
C GLY A 56 -4.64 4.51 19.35
N ALA A 57 -3.73 4.38 18.39
CA ALA A 57 -2.30 4.57 18.60
C ALA A 57 -1.96 6.01 19.05
N LEU A 58 -2.55 7.01 18.43
CA LEU A 58 -2.40 8.41 18.88
C LEU A 58 -3.00 8.64 20.27
N ALA A 59 -4.13 7.99 20.63
CA ALA A 59 -4.71 8.12 21.95
C ALA A 59 -3.77 7.60 23.03
N GLU A 60 -3.16 6.44 22.80
CA GLU A 60 -2.16 5.86 23.70
C GLU A 60 -0.92 6.77 23.80
N TYR A 61 -0.36 7.16 22.66
CA TYR A 61 0.83 8.01 22.62
C TYR A 61 0.59 9.38 23.28
N PHE A 62 -0.56 10.01 23.06
CA PHE A 62 -0.93 11.29 23.68
C PHE A 62 -1.05 11.17 25.19
N SER A 63 -1.51 10.01 25.69
CA SER A 63 -1.51 9.73 27.12
C SER A 63 -0.09 9.66 27.71
N ILE A 64 0.86 9.03 26.99
CA ILE A 64 2.26 8.94 27.39
C ILE A 64 2.93 10.32 27.47
N VAL A 65 2.76 11.13 26.41
CA VAL A 65 3.34 12.50 26.37
C VAL A 65 2.52 13.56 27.12
N LYS A 66 1.39 13.16 27.72
CA LYS A 66 0.52 14.00 28.55
C LYS A 66 0.00 15.26 27.82
N THR A 67 -0.24 15.19 26.52
CA THR A 67 -0.86 16.30 25.79
C THR A 67 -2.37 16.34 26.03
N LYS A 68 -2.94 17.56 25.97
CA LYS A 68 -4.41 17.78 26.05
C LYS A 68 -5.11 17.71 24.69
N LYS A 69 -4.38 17.37 23.62
CA LYS A 69 -4.95 17.28 22.27
C LYS A 69 -5.83 16.04 22.13
N THR A 70 -6.89 16.17 21.32
CA THR A 70 -7.83 15.07 21.09
C THR A 70 -7.32 14.16 19.99
N ALA A 71 -7.06 12.91 20.31
CA ALA A 71 -6.52 11.92 19.37
C ALA A 71 -7.42 11.71 18.14
N ALA A 72 -8.75 11.68 18.31
CA ALA A 72 -9.69 11.53 17.20
C ALA A 72 -9.60 12.69 16.19
N LYS A 73 -9.48 13.93 16.68
CA LYS A 73 -9.28 15.09 15.81
C LYS A 73 -7.91 15.02 15.13
N ALA A 74 -6.85 14.73 15.88
CA ALA A 74 -5.50 14.62 15.36
C ALA A 74 -5.39 13.53 14.28
N ALA A 75 -6.02 12.37 14.47
CA ALA A 75 -6.05 11.29 13.49
C ALA A 75 -6.75 11.70 12.19
N LYS A 76 -7.86 12.44 12.29
CA LYS A 76 -8.58 12.97 11.11
C LYS A 76 -7.74 13.99 10.36
N ASP A 77 -7.14 14.95 11.07
CA ASP A 77 -6.34 16.01 10.47
C ASP A 77 -5.05 15.44 9.85
N LEU A 78 -4.42 14.45 10.51
CA LEU A 78 -3.27 13.72 9.97
C LEU A 78 -3.63 12.93 8.71
N ALA A 79 -4.78 12.28 8.70
CA ALA A 79 -5.26 11.55 7.52
C ALA A 79 -5.41 12.50 6.31
N ALA A 80 -6.00 13.67 6.51
CA ALA A 80 -6.15 14.67 5.46
C ALA A 80 -4.79 15.22 4.98
N ALA A 81 -3.86 15.45 5.90
CA ALA A 81 -2.50 15.89 5.56
C ALA A 81 -1.75 14.82 4.74
N PHE A 82 -1.90 13.56 5.11
CA PHE A 82 -1.29 12.45 4.38
C PHE A 82 -1.89 12.27 2.99
N GLU A 83 -3.22 12.38 2.85
CA GLU A 83 -3.90 12.34 1.55
C GLU A 83 -3.40 13.45 0.61
N THR A 84 -3.24 14.67 1.13
CA THR A 84 -2.66 15.77 0.37
C THR A 84 -1.25 15.45 -0.12
N ALA A 85 -0.39 14.95 0.79
CA ALA A 85 0.98 14.59 0.45
C ALA A 85 1.05 13.42 -0.54
N LEU A 86 0.16 12.42 -0.43
CA LEU A 86 0.05 11.34 -1.43
C LEU A 86 -0.26 11.91 -2.82
N ASN A 87 -1.24 12.79 -2.92
CA ASN A 87 -1.64 13.39 -4.20
C ASN A 87 -0.49 14.17 -4.87
N GLU A 88 0.30 14.89 -4.07
CA GLU A 88 1.50 15.60 -4.55
C GLU A 88 2.64 14.67 -4.97
N ALA A 89 2.72 13.47 -4.38
CA ALA A 89 3.76 12.49 -4.68
C ALA A 89 3.46 11.63 -5.92
N VAL A 90 2.19 11.43 -6.29
CA VAL A 90 1.75 10.59 -7.42
C VAL A 90 2.56 10.82 -8.71
N PRO A 91 2.77 12.06 -9.21
CA PRO A 91 3.46 12.27 -10.49
C PRO A 91 4.90 11.76 -10.50
N LYS A 92 5.54 11.68 -9.32
CA LYS A 92 6.94 11.23 -9.17
C LYS A 92 7.04 9.72 -8.99
N ALA A 93 5.99 9.06 -8.52
CA ALA A 93 6.00 7.65 -8.14
C ALA A 93 5.95 6.69 -9.34
N VAL A 94 5.39 7.11 -10.47
CA VAL A 94 5.23 6.26 -11.65
C VAL A 94 6.47 6.36 -12.54
N GLY A 95 7.61 5.89 -12.01
CA GLY A 95 8.88 5.84 -12.73
C GLY A 95 8.98 4.68 -13.74
N ALA A 96 10.07 4.65 -14.51
CA ALA A 96 10.31 3.65 -15.56
C ALA A 96 10.32 2.21 -15.01
N SER A 97 10.94 1.95 -13.84
CA SER A 97 10.98 0.63 -13.21
C SER A 97 9.58 0.09 -12.96
N PHE A 98 8.72 0.89 -12.33
CA PHE A 98 7.36 0.49 -12.02
C PHE A 98 6.51 0.30 -13.30
N LYS A 99 6.64 1.18 -14.30
CA LYS A 99 6.00 1.01 -15.61
C LYS A 99 6.41 -0.30 -16.28
N ASN A 100 7.69 -0.64 -16.22
CA ASN A 100 8.21 -1.90 -16.77
C ASN A 100 7.67 -3.12 -16.00
N PHE A 101 7.55 -3.05 -14.68
CA PHE A 101 6.92 -4.09 -13.86
C PHE A 101 5.47 -4.33 -14.32
N VAL A 102 4.66 -3.29 -14.41
CA VAL A 102 3.24 -3.37 -14.81
C VAL A 102 3.11 -3.90 -16.24
N ALA A 103 3.89 -3.36 -17.19
CA ALA A 103 3.86 -3.77 -18.58
C ALA A 103 4.27 -5.24 -18.78
N ALA A 104 5.28 -5.71 -18.04
CA ALA A 104 5.73 -7.10 -18.10
C ALA A 104 4.62 -8.08 -17.65
N LEU A 105 3.89 -7.77 -16.59
CA LEU A 105 2.77 -8.58 -16.12
C LEU A 105 1.60 -8.54 -17.13
N ALA A 106 1.22 -7.35 -17.57
CA ALA A 106 0.10 -7.17 -18.50
C ALA A 106 0.33 -7.85 -19.85
N SER A 107 1.59 -7.86 -20.36
CA SER A 107 1.97 -8.54 -21.61
C SER A 107 1.79 -10.06 -21.56
N LYS A 108 1.73 -10.64 -20.36
CA LYS A 108 1.45 -12.07 -20.12
C LYS A 108 -0.02 -12.36 -19.83
N GLY A 109 -0.91 -11.38 -20.05
CA GLY A 109 -2.34 -11.53 -19.81
C GLY A 109 -2.73 -11.50 -18.33
N VAL A 110 -1.81 -11.16 -17.43
CA VAL A 110 -2.12 -10.97 -16.00
C VAL A 110 -2.87 -9.66 -15.82
N LYS A 111 -3.98 -9.69 -15.10
CA LYS A 111 -4.71 -8.48 -14.75
C LYS A 111 -4.02 -7.77 -13.58
N VAL A 112 -3.51 -6.57 -13.81
CA VAL A 112 -2.87 -5.72 -12.81
C VAL A 112 -3.87 -4.67 -12.32
N VAL A 113 -4.14 -4.69 -11.03
CA VAL A 113 -5.02 -3.73 -10.35
C VAL A 113 -4.15 -2.81 -9.50
N ILE A 114 -4.14 -1.55 -9.82
CA ILE A 114 -3.44 -0.51 -9.07
C ILE A 114 -4.40 0.02 -8.01
N ALA A 115 -4.23 -0.43 -6.77
CA ALA A 115 -5.07 -0.03 -5.65
C ALA A 115 -4.44 1.19 -4.95
N THR A 116 -5.21 2.27 -4.82
CA THR A 116 -4.73 3.54 -4.25
C THR A 116 -5.82 4.24 -3.45
N ARG A 117 -5.40 5.07 -2.50
CA ARG A 117 -6.22 6.03 -1.77
C ARG A 117 -5.98 7.47 -2.24
N ALA A 118 -4.95 7.67 -3.05
CA ALA A 118 -4.71 8.96 -3.70
C ALA A 118 -5.86 9.30 -4.67
N ASN A 119 -5.95 10.57 -5.04
CA ASN A 119 -6.93 11.03 -6.02
C ASN A 119 -6.80 10.23 -7.32
N ILE A 120 -7.91 9.61 -7.74
CA ILE A 120 -7.91 8.67 -8.87
C ILE A 120 -7.54 9.36 -10.18
N GLU A 121 -7.91 10.62 -10.37
CA GLU A 121 -7.63 11.40 -11.57
C GLU A 121 -6.12 11.71 -11.69
N ALA A 122 -5.47 12.02 -10.56
CA ALA A 122 -4.03 12.24 -10.50
C ALA A 122 -3.27 10.94 -10.86
N VAL A 123 -3.71 9.81 -10.30
CA VAL A 123 -3.13 8.49 -10.60
C VAL A 123 -3.39 8.11 -12.05
N GLN A 124 -4.60 8.31 -12.57
CA GLN A 124 -4.95 8.04 -13.96
C GLN A 124 -4.04 8.79 -14.92
N SER A 125 -3.81 10.07 -14.67
CA SER A 125 -2.90 10.90 -15.49
C SER A 125 -1.47 10.37 -15.47
N ALA A 126 -0.98 9.91 -14.31
CA ALA A 126 0.37 9.35 -14.19
C ALA A 126 0.55 8.00 -14.92
N PHE A 127 -0.55 7.24 -15.08
CA PHE A 127 -0.58 5.96 -15.80
C PHE A 127 -1.02 6.08 -17.26
N ASP A 128 -1.10 7.29 -17.78
CA ASP A 128 -1.51 7.48 -19.18
C ASP A 128 -0.68 6.60 -20.15
N GLY A 129 -1.37 5.94 -21.10
CA GLY A 129 -0.78 4.98 -22.03
C GLY A 129 -0.49 3.58 -21.46
N LEU A 130 -0.68 3.33 -20.14
CA LEU A 130 -0.56 1.98 -19.55
C LEU A 130 -1.91 1.36 -19.20
N LEU A 131 -2.94 2.17 -18.97
CA LEU A 131 -4.27 1.69 -18.62
C LEU A 131 -4.94 1.00 -19.81
N GLY A 132 -5.68 -0.07 -19.52
CA GLY A 132 -6.39 -0.85 -20.51
C GLY A 132 -7.04 -2.09 -19.89
N ASP A 133 -7.38 -3.09 -20.70
CA ASP A 133 -8.10 -4.30 -20.26
C ASP A 133 -7.39 -5.07 -19.15
N ASN A 134 -6.06 -5.08 -19.16
CA ASN A 134 -5.23 -5.78 -18.20
C ASN A 134 -4.61 -4.88 -17.14
N VAL A 135 -4.72 -3.55 -17.21
CA VAL A 135 -4.20 -2.62 -16.20
C VAL A 135 -5.32 -1.66 -15.82
N VAL A 136 -5.81 -1.78 -14.60
CA VAL A 136 -6.95 -0.99 -14.12
C VAL A 136 -6.64 -0.32 -12.79
N LEU A 137 -7.28 0.81 -12.55
CA LEU A 137 -7.22 1.51 -11.26
C LEU A 137 -8.35 1.03 -10.34
N TYR A 138 -8.07 0.98 -9.05
CA TYR A 138 -9.05 0.70 -8.01
C TYR A 138 -8.86 1.69 -6.86
N HIS A 139 -9.89 2.52 -6.61
CA HIS A 139 -9.87 3.48 -5.51
C HIS A 139 -10.36 2.80 -4.23
N GLU A 140 -9.45 2.61 -3.26
CA GLU A 140 -9.77 2.01 -1.97
C GLU A 140 -10.04 3.09 -0.93
N THR A 141 -11.31 3.25 -0.57
CA THR A 141 -11.75 4.29 0.37
C THR A 141 -12.06 3.77 1.77
N ALA A 142 -12.12 2.45 1.96
CA ALA A 142 -12.59 1.84 3.20
C ALA A 142 -11.48 1.41 4.17
N THR A 143 -10.19 1.62 3.82
CA THR A 143 -9.07 1.27 4.70
C THR A 143 -8.59 2.46 5.52
N THR A 144 -8.06 2.17 6.71
CA THR A 144 -7.31 3.14 7.50
C THR A 144 -5.90 3.31 6.94
N TYR A 145 -5.34 4.52 7.06
CA TYR A 145 -3.96 4.78 6.64
C TYR A 145 -2.97 3.85 7.38
N GLY A 146 -1.93 3.46 6.66
CA GLY A 146 -0.86 2.60 7.18
C GLY A 146 -1.15 1.11 7.15
N SER A 147 -2.35 0.67 6.77
CA SER A 147 -2.66 -0.75 6.67
C SER A 147 -3.71 -1.07 5.62
N VAL A 148 -3.56 -2.22 4.98
CA VAL A 148 -4.60 -2.83 4.15
C VAL A 148 -5.22 -3.97 4.95
N LYS A 149 -6.53 -3.91 5.19
CA LYS A 149 -7.25 -4.99 5.85
C LYS A 149 -7.54 -6.11 4.85
N TRP A 150 -7.68 -7.35 5.35
CA TRP A 150 -7.98 -8.53 4.51
C TRP A 150 -9.25 -8.38 3.65
N ASP A 151 -10.23 -7.64 4.13
CA ASP A 151 -11.46 -7.35 3.40
C ASP A 151 -11.23 -6.38 2.22
N ALA A 152 -10.23 -5.49 2.28
CA ALA A 152 -9.85 -4.63 1.16
C ALA A 152 -9.32 -5.46 -0.01
N TRP A 153 -8.45 -6.44 0.25
CA TRP A 153 -7.98 -7.35 -0.78
C TRP A 153 -9.12 -8.11 -1.45
N ARG A 154 -10.07 -8.63 -0.63
CA ARG A 154 -11.24 -9.35 -1.15
C ARG A 154 -12.16 -8.45 -1.99
N ARG A 155 -12.39 -7.20 -1.55
CA ARG A 155 -13.16 -6.23 -2.32
C ARG A 155 -12.49 -5.92 -3.65
N ALA A 156 -11.18 -5.65 -3.64
CA ALA A 156 -10.42 -5.39 -4.85
C ALA A 156 -10.47 -6.57 -5.84
N CYS A 157 -10.36 -7.82 -5.34
CA CYS A 157 -10.54 -9.01 -6.15
C CYS A 157 -11.97 -9.08 -6.76
N ALA A 158 -13.00 -8.93 -5.93
CA ALA A 158 -14.40 -9.03 -6.36
C ALA A 158 -14.76 -7.98 -7.41
N MET A 159 -14.40 -6.72 -7.17
CA MET A 159 -14.67 -5.59 -8.08
C MET A 159 -13.95 -5.77 -9.43
N ASN A 160 -12.83 -6.47 -9.45
CA ASN A 160 -12.04 -6.71 -10.65
C ASN A 160 -12.24 -8.10 -11.26
N LYS A 161 -13.23 -8.88 -10.78
CA LYS A 161 -13.54 -10.24 -11.25
C LYS A 161 -12.34 -11.19 -11.17
N LEU A 162 -11.56 -11.06 -10.09
CA LEU A 162 -10.43 -11.92 -9.74
C LEU A 162 -10.82 -12.89 -8.63
N ARG A 163 -10.11 -14.02 -8.55
CA ARG A 163 -10.22 -14.98 -7.46
C ARG A 163 -9.00 -14.87 -6.54
N ASN A 164 -9.20 -14.83 -5.24
CA ASN A 164 -8.13 -14.64 -4.26
C ASN A 164 -6.98 -15.62 -4.46
N PHE A 165 -7.25 -16.91 -4.59
CA PHE A 165 -6.24 -17.97 -4.74
C PHE A 165 -5.45 -17.93 -6.08
N SER A 166 -5.85 -17.10 -7.04
CA SER A 166 -5.15 -16.88 -8.31
C SER A 166 -4.63 -15.44 -8.44
N THR A 167 -4.53 -14.74 -7.31
CA THR A 167 -4.13 -13.33 -7.27
C THR A 167 -3.01 -13.15 -6.25
N ILE A 168 -2.02 -12.35 -6.61
CA ILE A 168 -0.92 -11.92 -5.76
C ILE A 168 -1.19 -10.50 -5.26
N ALA A 169 -1.07 -10.28 -3.96
CA ALA A 169 -1.02 -8.97 -3.36
C ALA A 169 0.43 -8.46 -3.34
N VAL A 170 0.67 -7.27 -3.87
CA VAL A 170 1.96 -6.56 -3.77
C VAL A 170 1.80 -5.43 -2.78
N THR A 171 2.51 -5.48 -1.67
CA THR A 171 2.31 -4.58 -0.53
C THR A 171 3.62 -4.08 0.06
N GLY A 172 3.61 -2.87 0.60
CA GLY A 172 4.75 -2.25 1.29
C GLY A 172 4.71 -2.42 2.81
N SER A 173 3.89 -3.34 3.37
CA SER A 173 3.77 -3.50 4.82
C SER A 173 3.62 -4.95 5.26
N GLY A 174 4.17 -5.29 6.44
CA GLY A 174 4.00 -6.62 7.05
C GLY A 174 2.52 -6.92 7.36
N LEU A 175 1.73 -5.91 7.72
CA LEU A 175 0.29 -6.08 7.90
C LEU A 175 -0.42 -6.38 6.58
N GLY A 176 0.03 -5.78 5.48
CA GLY A 176 -0.46 -6.08 4.14
C GLY A 176 -0.22 -7.54 3.75
N VAL A 177 0.97 -8.08 4.04
CA VAL A 177 1.31 -9.51 3.85
C VAL A 177 0.36 -10.41 4.65
N LYS A 178 0.23 -10.17 5.95
CA LYS A 178 -0.65 -10.97 6.82
C LYS A 178 -2.11 -10.88 6.38
N SER A 179 -2.56 -9.70 5.97
CA SER A 179 -3.91 -9.49 5.43
C SER A 179 -4.15 -10.25 4.13
N ALA A 180 -3.15 -10.33 3.25
CA ALA A 180 -3.23 -11.11 2.00
C ALA A 180 -3.36 -12.60 2.28
N LEU A 181 -2.56 -13.12 3.22
CA LEU A 181 -2.66 -14.52 3.66
C LEU A 181 -4.06 -14.85 4.20
N VAL A 182 -4.62 -14.00 5.08
CA VAL A 182 -6.00 -14.16 5.61
C VAL A 182 -7.03 -14.08 4.49
N ALA A 183 -6.79 -13.29 3.44
CA ALA A 183 -7.64 -13.23 2.27
C ALA A 183 -7.53 -14.47 1.35
N GLY A 184 -6.58 -15.35 1.59
CA GLY A 184 -6.30 -16.53 0.74
C GLY A 184 -5.57 -16.18 -0.55
N MET A 185 -4.70 -15.17 -0.51
CA MET A 185 -3.87 -14.70 -1.61
C MET A 185 -2.40 -15.02 -1.34
N GLY A 186 -1.61 -15.18 -2.41
CA GLY A 186 -0.17 -15.04 -2.30
C GLY A 186 0.23 -13.57 -2.14
N SER A 187 1.47 -13.31 -1.72
CA SER A 187 1.93 -11.94 -1.53
C SER A 187 3.40 -11.73 -1.88
N VAL A 188 3.69 -10.55 -2.43
CA VAL A 188 5.05 -10.04 -2.62
C VAL A 188 5.20 -8.77 -1.79
N ALA A 189 6.19 -8.76 -0.92
CA ALA A 189 6.49 -7.62 -0.06
C ALA A 189 7.54 -6.71 -0.71
N VAL A 190 7.29 -5.40 -0.68
CA VAL A 190 8.27 -4.39 -1.06
C VAL A 190 8.80 -3.74 0.22
N ILE A 191 10.07 -3.97 0.53
CA ILE A 191 10.67 -3.47 1.77
C ILE A 191 11.53 -2.23 1.47
N ASN A 192 11.25 -1.15 2.19
CA ASN A 192 12.11 0.02 2.30
C ASN A 192 12.64 0.20 3.74
N PRO A 193 13.59 1.10 3.99
CA PRO A 193 14.16 1.30 5.32
C PRO A 193 13.12 1.64 6.41
N HIS A 194 12.06 2.39 6.08
CA HIS A 194 11.04 2.82 7.04
C HIS A 194 10.13 1.69 7.52
N VAL A 195 10.07 0.57 6.80
CA VAL A 195 9.26 -0.60 7.20
C VAL A 195 10.09 -1.82 7.56
N ALA A 196 11.42 -1.72 7.50
CA ALA A 196 12.33 -2.86 7.71
C ALA A 196 12.20 -3.51 9.11
N TYR A 197 11.63 -2.81 10.09
CA TYR A 197 11.33 -3.34 11.42
C TYR A 197 10.06 -4.22 11.47
N GLN A 198 9.23 -4.21 10.42
CA GLN A 198 8.00 -5.00 10.38
C GLN A 198 8.28 -6.47 10.06
N ASP A 199 7.36 -7.34 10.46
CA ASP A 199 7.42 -8.76 10.15
C ASP A 199 6.74 -9.05 8.80
N PHE A 200 7.54 -9.45 7.82
CA PHE A 200 7.11 -9.85 6.49
C PHE A 200 7.01 -11.38 6.32
N GLY A 201 7.03 -12.12 7.41
CA GLY A 201 6.87 -13.57 7.41
C GLY A 201 5.56 -13.98 6.74
N GLY A 202 5.66 -14.95 5.82
CA GLY A 202 4.56 -15.43 4.99
C GLY A 202 4.42 -14.78 3.61
N ALA A 203 5.26 -13.80 3.26
CA ALA A 203 5.39 -13.37 1.87
C ALA A 203 6.03 -14.47 1.01
N ASP A 204 5.52 -14.69 -0.20
CA ASP A 204 6.10 -15.63 -1.16
C ASP A 204 7.43 -15.11 -1.71
N GLU A 205 7.57 -13.79 -1.78
CA GLU A 205 8.78 -13.10 -2.24
C GLU A 205 8.94 -11.76 -1.51
N VAL A 206 10.19 -11.35 -1.32
CA VAL A 206 10.52 -10.04 -0.73
C VAL A 206 11.46 -9.31 -1.68
N VAL A 207 11.04 -8.14 -2.14
CA VAL A 207 11.79 -7.31 -3.08
C VAL A 207 12.03 -5.91 -2.51
N ARG A 208 12.98 -5.19 -3.09
CA ARG A 208 13.26 -3.79 -2.71
C ARG A 208 12.67 -2.78 -3.70
N GLU A 209 12.32 -3.23 -4.90
CA GLU A 209 11.84 -2.39 -5.97
C GLU A 209 10.94 -3.17 -6.91
N LEU A 210 9.90 -2.54 -7.43
CA LEU A 210 9.05 -3.09 -8.48
C LEU A 210 9.65 -2.79 -9.85
N ASN A 211 10.34 -3.77 -10.41
CA ASN A 211 11.00 -3.72 -11.71
C ASN A 211 10.74 -5.01 -12.52
N SER A 212 11.38 -5.16 -13.65
CA SER A 212 11.21 -6.35 -14.50
C SER A 212 11.63 -7.66 -13.82
N ALA A 213 12.60 -7.65 -12.89
CA ALA A 213 12.99 -8.83 -12.14
C ALA A 213 11.88 -9.24 -11.15
N ALA A 214 11.32 -8.27 -10.41
CA ALA A 214 10.18 -8.52 -9.53
C ALA A 214 8.95 -9.03 -10.32
N ALA A 215 8.71 -8.52 -11.53
CA ALA A 215 7.65 -9.02 -12.40
C ALA A 215 7.85 -10.50 -12.76
N LYS A 216 9.10 -10.92 -13.04
CA LYS A 216 9.43 -12.32 -13.31
C LYS A 216 9.12 -13.20 -12.10
N SER A 217 9.53 -12.84 -10.89
CA SER A 217 9.21 -13.58 -9.67
C SER A 217 7.69 -13.71 -9.49
N VAL A 218 6.93 -12.63 -9.69
CA VAL A 218 5.46 -12.67 -9.62
C VAL A 218 4.86 -13.64 -10.64
N LEU A 219 5.36 -13.66 -11.88
CA LEU A 219 4.89 -14.60 -12.91
C LEU A 219 5.19 -16.05 -12.55
N GLU A 220 6.36 -16.32 -11.96
CA GLU A 220 6.74 -17.66 -11.47
C GLU A 220 5.80 -18.14 -10.35
N ILE A 221 5.48 -17.28 -9.37
CA ILE A 221 4.51 -17.58 -8.30
C ILE A 221 3.12 -17.86 -8.88
N LEU A 222 2.68 -17.05 -9.84
CA LEU A 222 1.41 -17.24 -10.54
C LEU A 222 1.40 -18.45 -11.49
N ARG A 223 2.56 -19.02 -11.80
CA ARG A 223 2.73 -20.09 -12.80
C ARG A 223 2.18 -19.70 -14.19
N VAL A 224 2.67 -18.57 -14.68
CA VAL A 224 2.34 -17.99 -15.99
C VAL A 224 3.56 -18.02 -16.90
#